data_b757e493c5a216a87d068d90d4d189ad
#
_entry.id   b757e493c5a216a87d068d90d4d189ad
#
_cell.length_a   1.000
_cell.length_b   1.000
_cell.length_c   1.000
_cell.angle_alpha   90.00
_cell.angle_beta   90.00
_cell.angle_gamma   90.00
#
_symmetry.space_group_name_H-M   'P 1'
#
loop_
_entity.id
_entity.type
_entity.pdbx_description
1 polymer ?
#
loop_
_entity_poly.entity_id
_entity_poly.type
_entity_poly.pdbx_seq_one_letter_code
_entity_poly.pdbx_strand_id
1 'polypeptide(L)'
;MQAQVQSFTSTFDLSELQVEKVFKKGGFTTSVVQYISTHQVDLVVMGSHGMSGVNNLFLGSNALKLMRKSPCPLLIVKNRVPHFTLNKMVFVSNFDNSNFGPFRTLLSLLLPFNSELHLLNIDTPGFFSDGHSIMQ
;
A
#
# COMPACT_ATOMS: atom_id res chain seq x y z
N MET A 1 23.19 -0.87 -11.87
CA MET A 1 21.75 -1.15 -11.68
C MET A 1 21.42 -2.64 -11.87
N GLN A 2 21.71 -3.26 -13.01
CA GLN A 2 21.44 -4.70 -13.21
C GLN A 2 22.15 -5.60 -12.19
N ALA A 3 23.43 -5.34 -11.91
CA ALA A 3 24.21 -6.08 -10.91
C ALA A 3 23.62 -5.98 -9.49
N GLN A 4 23.08 -4.80 -9.11
CA GLN A 4 22.42 -4.61 -7.80
C GLN A 4 21.14 -5.42 -7.69
N VAL A 5 20.33 -5.47 -8.75
CA VAL A 5 19.09 -6.27 -8.75
C VAL A 5 19.43 -7.77 -8.74
N GLN A 6 20.48 -8.17 -9.47
CA GLN A 6 20.95 -9.55 -9.44
C GLN A 6 21.42 -9.96 -8.04
N SER A 7 22.27 -9.15 -7.41
CA SER A 7 22.72 -9.38 -6.03
C SER A 7 21.56 -9.42 -5.04
N PHE A 8 20.60 -8.51 -5.16
CA PHE A 8 19.41 -8.49 -4.30
C PHE A 8 18.57 -9.76 -4.45
N THR A 9 18.25 -10.15 -5.69
CA THR A 9 17.39 -11.32 -5.94
C THR A 9 18.07 -12.65 -5.60
N SER A 10 19.41 -12.75 -5.69
CA SER A 10 20.12 -13.97 -5.30
C SER A 10 20.15 -14.25 -3.79
N THR A 11 19.73 -13.28 -2.97
CA THR A 11 19.65 -13.43 -1.50
C THR A 11 18.40 -14.22 -1.07
N PHE A 12 17.43 -14.36 -1.97
CA PHE A 12 16.12 -14.97 -1.67
C PHE A 12 15.89 -16.19 -2.58
N ASP A 13 15.22 -17.20 -2.03
CA ASP A 13 14.66 -18.27 -2.85
C ASP A 13 13.39 -17.78 -3.53
N LEU A 14 13.45 -17.62 -4.85
CA LEU A 14 12.33 -17.14 -5.68
C LEU A 14 11.87 -18.21 -6.67
N SER A 15 12.25 -19.48 -6.45
CA SER A 15 12.02 -20.58 -7.39
C SER A 15 10.54 -20.87 -7.66
N GLU A 16 9.67 -20.59 -6.69
CA GLU A 16 8.22 -20.77 -6.82
C GLU A 16 7.49 -19.56 -7.43
N LEU A 17 8.22 -18.49 -7.78
CA LEU A 17 7.66 -17.25 -8.28
C LEU A 17 8.06 -16.99 -9.73
N GLN A 18 7.13 -16.45 -10.51
CA GLN A 18 7.47 -15.86 -11.80
C GLN A 18 8.01 -14.45 -11.58
N VAL A 19 9.31 -14.25 -11.80
CA VAL A 19 9.98 -12.97 -11.53
C VAL A 19 10.42 -12.32 -12.84
N GLU A 20 9.84 -11.16 -13.13
CA GLU A 20 10.27 -10.27 -14.21
C GLU A 20 11.08 -9.10 -13.64
N LYS A 21 12.24 -8.80 -14.26
CA LYS A 21 13.12 -7.70 -13.86
C LYS A 21 13.01 -6.57 -14.87
N VAL A 22 12.34 -5.48 -14.50
CA VAL A 22 12.06 -4.34 -15.36
C VAL A 22 12.92 -3.14 -14.96
N PHE A 23 13.57 -2.50 -15.92
CA PHE A 23 14.40 -1.31 -15.73
C PHE A 23 13.83 -0.16 -16.55
N LYS A 24 13.39 0.89 -15.88
CA LYS A 24 12.88 2.11 -16.53
C LYS A 24 13.71 3.33 -16.15
N LYS A 25 13.88 4.25 -17.09
CA LYS A 25 14.47 5.58 -16.86
C LYS A 25 13.34 6.61 -16.82
N GLY A 26 13.43 7.62 -15.96
CA GLY A 26 12.45 8.69 -15.86
C GLY A 26 12.07 9.04 -14.43
N GLY A 27 11.00 9.81 -14.27
CA GLY A 27 10.46 10.18 -12.97
C GLY A 27 9.84 8.98 -12.27
N PHE A 28 10.20 8.76 -11.00
CA PHE A 28 9.78 7.58 -10.23
C PHE A 28 8.26 7.37 -10.28
N THR A 29 7.48 8.35 -9.77
CA THR A 29 6.03 8.21 -9.67
C THR A 29 5.34 8.01 -11.02
N THR A 30 5.76 8.78 -12.04
CA THR A 30 5.20 8.67 -13.39
C THR A 30 5.45 7.30 -14.00
N SER A 31 6.68 6.80 -13.88
CA SER A 31 7.06 5.49 -14.42
C SER A 31 6.31 4.35 -13.74
N VAL A 32 6.14 4.43 -12.39
CA VAL A 32 5.42 3.40 -11.64
C VAL A 32 3.93 3.42 -11.98
N VAL A 33 3.27 4.59 -11.96
CA VAL A 33 1.84 4.71 -12.29
C VAL A 33 1.56 4.22 -13.71
N GLN A 34 2.40 4.60 -14.68
CA GLN A 34 2.28 4.11 -16.06
C GLN A 34 2.42 2.59 -16.12
N TYR A 35 3.39 2.00 -15.40
CA TYR A 35 3.60 0.56 -15.37
C TYR A 35 2.38 -0.16 -14.79
N ILE A 36 1.84 0.31 -13.66
CA ILE A 36 0.65 -0.23 -13.03
C ILE A 36 -0.52 -0.29 -14.03
N SER A 37 -0.79 0.83 -14.71
CA SER A 37 -1.92 0.94 -15.62
C SER A 37 -1.78 0.07 -16.87
N THR A 38 -0.54 -0.11 -17.38
CA THR A 38 -0.30 -0.90 -18.60
C THR A 38 -0.23 -2.41 -18.35
N HIS A 39 0.08 -2.84 -17.12
CA HIS A 39 0.26 -4.26 -16.76
C HIS A 39 -0.82 -4.78 -15.80
N GLN A 40 -1.85 -3.99 -15.52
CA GLN A 40 -2.97 -4.38 -14.64
C GLN A 40 -2.49 -4.92 -13.28
N VAL A 41 -1.57 -4.18 -12.65
CA VAL A 41 -0.96 -4.60 -11.37
C VAL A 41 -2.00 -4.56 -10.25
N ASP A 42 -2.14 -5.63 -9.49
CA ASP A 42 -3.10 -5.77 -8.40
C ASP A 42 -2.62 -5.14 -7.09
N LEU A 43 -1.31 -5.16 -6.82
CA LEU A 43 -0.71 -4.64 -5.59
C LEU A 43 0.69 -4.12 -5.85
N VAL A 44 0.99 -2.94 -5.34
CA VAL A 44 2.37 -2.42 -5.27
C VAL A 44 2.90 -2.57 -3.85
N VAL A 45 4.10 -3.11 -3.72
CA VAL A 45 4.82 -3.17 -2.44
C VAL A 45 6.09 -2.34 -2.55
N MET A 46 6.33 -1.46 -1.58
CA MET A 46 7.55 -0.65 -1.55
C MET A 46 8.03 -0.34 -0.13
N GLY A 47 9.33 -0.06 0.00
CA GLY A 47 9.89 0.48 1.24
C GLY A 47 9.45 1.94 1.46
N SER A 48 9.36 2.35 2.71
CA SER A 48 8.99 3.73 3.07
C SER A 48 10.09 4.75 2.83
N HIS A 49 11.36 4.33 2.77
CA HIS A 49 12.54 5.18 2.64
C HIS A 49 13.29 4.85 1.35
N GLY A 50 13.75 5.89 0.64
CA GLY A 50 14.75 5.76 -0.42
C GLY A 50 16.17 5.79 0.18
N MET A 51 17.19 5.88 -0.70
CA MET A 51 18.62 5.86 -0.33
C MET A 51 19.07 6.98 0.64
N SER A 52 18.24 7.94 0.96
CA SER A 52 18.59 9.11 1.79
C SER A 52 18.48 8.90 3.31
N GLY A 53 18.14 7.70 3.80
CA GLY A 53 18.35 7.22 5.19
C GLY A 53 18.03 8.15 6.38
N VAL A 54 17.45 9.32 6.17
CA VAL A 54 17.28 10.35 7.20
C VAL A 54 15.92 10.18 7.88
N ASN A 55 15.99 9.89 9.17
CA ASN A 55 14.89 9.82 10.15
C ASN A 55 13.73 8.85 9.86
N ASN A 56 13.65 7.80 10.66
CA ASN A 56 12.63 6.75 10.68
C ASN A 56 11.18 7.22 10.92
N LEU A 57 10.94 8.52 11.08
CA LEU A 57 9.62 9.07 11.42
C LEU A 57 8.80 9.50 10.19
N PHE A 58 9.44 9.78 9.06
CA PHE A 58 8.75 10.33 7.90
C PHE A 58 8.66 9.34 6.73
N LEU A 59 7.53 9.32 6.06
CA LEU A 59 7.34 8.62 4.81
C LEU A 59 8.07 9.38 3.69
N GLY A 60 8.89 8.67 2.90
CA GLY A 60 9.65 9.28 1.82
C GLY A 60 8.76 9.96 0.77
N SER A 61 9.27 11.02 0.15
CA SER A 61 8.52 11.82 -0.83
C SER A 61 7.96 11.00 -2.00
N ASN A 62 8.68 9.97 -2.46
CA ASN A 62 8.23 9.06 -3.50
C ASN A 62 7.05 8.19 -3.05
N ALA A 63 7.08 7.70 -1.80
CA ALA A 63 5.99 6.91 -1.23
C ALA A 63 4.72 7.77 -1.08
N LEU A 64 4.84 9.00 -0.58
CA LEU A 64 3.73 9.96 -0.48
C LEU A 64 3.12 10.31 -1.84
N LYS A 65 3.96 10.56 -2.85
CA LYS A 65 3.49 10.85 -4.21
C LYS A 65 2.80 9.65 -4.84
N LEU A 66 3.34 8.45 -4.64
CA LEU A 66 2.75 7.24 -5.20
C LEU A 66 1.43 6.90 -4.49
N MET A 67 1.34 7.05 -3.17
CA MET A 67 0.12 6.85 -2.39
C MET A 67 -1.06 7.68 -2.92
N ARG A 68 -0.80 8.91 -3.36
CA ARG A 68 -1.83 9.82 -3.90
C ARG A 68 -2.23 9.53 -5.35
N LYS A 69 -1.41 8.79 -6.09
CA LYS A 69 -1.56 8.61 -7.55
C LYS A 69 -1.71 7.16 -7.99
N SER A 70 -1.48 6.20 -7.09
CA SER A 70 -1.59 4.78 -7.43
C SER A 70 -3.03 4.40 -7.78
N PRO A 71 -3.26 3.77 -8.94
CA PRO A 71 -4.57 3.26 -9.29
C PRO A 71 -4.90 1.90 -8.64
N CYS A 72 -3.94 1.27 -7.95
CA CYS A 72 -4.12 0.02 -7.22
C CYS A 72 -3.65 0.15 -5.77
N PRO A 73 -3.98 -0.81 -4.89
CA PRO A 73 -3.51 -0.85 -3.52
C PRO A 73 -1.99 -0.73 -3.40
N LEU A 74 -1.53 -0.06 -2.35
CA LEU A 74 -0.12 0.17 -2.07
C LEU A 74 0.21 -0.27 -0.64
N LEU A 75 1.08 -1.26 -0.52
CA LEU A 75 1.64 -1.71 0.75
C LEU A 75 3.00 -1.04 0.99
N ILE A 76 3.09 -0.25 2.05
CA ILE A 76 4.33 0.45 2.43
C ILE A 76 4.94 -0.24 3.65
N VAL A 77 6.14 -0.80 3.46
CA VAL A 77 6.88 -1.50 4.52
C VAL A 77 7.91 -0.55 5.11
N LYS A 78 7.72 -0.15 6.38
CA LYS A 78 8.62 0.81 7.06
C LYS A 78 9.89 0.16 7.58
N ASN A 79 9.76 -0.99 8.22
CA ASN A 79 10.86 -1.67 8.89
C ASN A 79 10.86 -3.15 8.51
N ARG A 80 11.96 -3.82 8.80
CA ARG A 80 12.00 -5.28 8.67
C ARG A 80 10.97 -5.90 9.61
N VAL A 81 10.10 -6.73 9.06
CA VAL A 81 9.12 -7.53 9.81
C VAL A 81 9.58 -8.98 9.74
N PRO A 82 10.17 -9.54 10.83
CA PRO A 82 10.73 -10.90 10.80
C PRO A 82 9.70 -11.98 10.50
N HIS A 83 8.48 -11.80 11.01
CA HIS A 83 7.35 -12.70 10.82
C HIS A 83 6.14 -11.87 10.40
N PHE A 84 5.96 -11.72 9.09
CA PHE A 84 4.80 -11.02 8.55
C PHE A 84 3.59 -11.96 8.56
N THR A 85 2.54 -11.54 9.27
CA THR A 85 1.25 -12.24 9.29
C THR A 85 0.13 -11.23 9.10
N LEU A 86 -0.98 -11.68 8.53
CA LEU A 86 -2.21 -10.90 8.37
C LEU A 86 -3.33 -11.45 9.27
N ASN A 87 -2.99 -11.84 10.50
CA ASN A 87 -3.97 -12.44 11.41
C ASN A 87 -5.00 -11.44 11.93
N LYS A 88 -4.59 -10.18 12.11
CA LYS A 88 -5.47 -9.12 12.64
C LYS A 88 -5.27 -7.83 11.88
N MET A 89 -6.37 -7.25 11.45
CA MET A 89 -6.37 -6.02 10.67
C MET A 89 -7.43 -5.04 11.17
N VAL A 90 -7.18 -3.77 10.90
CA VAL A 90 -8.13 -2.69 11.20
C VAL A 90 -8.44 -1.94 9.90
N PHE A 91 -9.72 -1.76 9.62
CA PHE A 91 -10.20 -0.83 8.60
C PHE A 91 -10.73 0.42 9.28
N VAL A 92 -10.06 1.54 9.06
CA VAL A 92 -10.45 2.84 9.62
C VAL A 92 -11.22 3.63 8.58
N SER A 93 -12.42 4.07 8.92
CA SER A 93 -13.33 4.74 7.97
C SER A 93 -14.41 5.54 8.70
N ASN A 94 -14.98 6.53 8.00
CA ASN A 94 -16.26 7.16 8.39
C ASN A 94 -17.48 6.35 7.89
N PHE A 95 -17.25 5.25 7.19
CA PHE A 95 -18.25 4.31 6.65
C PHE A 95 -19.28 4.93 5.70
N ASP A 96 -18.92 5.99 5.00
CA ASP A 96 -19.73 6.52 3.90
C ASP A 96 -19.60 5.68 2.62
N ASN A 97 -20.45 5.98 1.63
CA ASN A 97 -20.51 5.21 0.39
C ASN A 97 -19.20 5.25 -0.43
N SER A 98 -18.36 6.26 -0.24
CA SER A 98 -17.07 6.38 -0.94
C SER A 98 -16.07 5.30 -0.52
N ASN A 99 -16.27 4.71 0.66
CA ASN A 99 -15.42 3.68 1.23
C ASN A 99 -15.76 2.25 0.79
N PHE A 100 -16.86 2.02 0.06
CA PHE A 100 -17.23 0.67 -0.39
C PHE A 100 -16.21 0.06 -1.35
N GLY A 101 -15.67 0.83 -2.28
CA GLY A 101 -14.65 0.36 -3.20
C GLY A 101 -13.38 -0.10 -2.48
N PRO A 102 -12.72 0.78 -1.70
CA PRO A 102 -11.57 0.41 -0.88
C PRO A 102 -11.82 -0.77 0.05
N PHE A 103 -12.99 -0.84 0.69
CA PHE A 103 -13.35 -1.95 1.58
C PHE A 103 -13.46 -3.28 0.84
N ARG A 104 -14.13 -3.28 -0.33
CA ARG A 104 -14.23 -4.49 -1.17
C ARG A 104 -12.87 -5.00 -1.60
N THR A 105 -11.97 -4.09 -2.01
CA THR A 105 -10.59 -4.43 -2.37
C THR A 105 -9.84 -5.03 -1.17
N LEU A 106 -10.00 -4.45 0.03
CA LEU A 106 -9.43 -5.00 1.25
C LEU A 106 -9.92 -6.43 1.49
N LEU A 107 -11.23 -6.67 1.42
CA LEU A 107 -11.80 -8.01 1.61
C LEU A 107 -11.20 -9.04 0.66
N SER A 108 -11.06 -8.71 -0.64
CA SER A 108 -10.47 -9.64 -1.60
C SER A 108 -9.01 -9.98 -1.30
N LEU A 109 -8.25 -9.06 -0.71
CA LEU A 109 -6.89 -9.31 -0.25
C LEU A 109 -6.82 -10.16 1.01
N LEU A 110 -7.83 -10.07 1.91
CA LEU A 110 -7.82 -10.73 3.22
C LEU A 110 -8.37 -12.15 3.22
N LEU A 111 -9.32 -12.45 2.33
CA LEU A 111 -10.01 -13.74 2.30
C LEU A 111 -9.07 -14.96 2.38
N PRO A 112 -7.89 -14.97 1.70
CA PRO A 112 -6.98 -16.11 1.76
C PRO A 112 -6.31 -16.31 3.13
N PHE A 113 -6.31 -15.31 4.01
CA PHE A 113 -5.54 -15.32 5.26
C PHE A 113 -6.36 -15.64 6.51
N ASN A 114 -7.69 -15.77 6.38
CA ASN A 114 -8.59 -15.98 7.53
C ASN A 114 -8.38 -14.96 8.66
N SER A 115 -8.20 -13.69 8.30
CA SER A 115 -7.85 -12.59 9.22
C SER A 115 -9.04 -12.17 10.06
N GLU A 116 -8.79 -11.78 11.32
CA GLU A 116 -9.74 -11.03 12.14
C GLU A 116 -9.75 -9.57 11.67
N LEU A 117 -10.92 -9.05 11.27
CA LEU A 117 -11.07 -7.69 10.78
C LEU A 117 -11.81 -6.82 11.78
N HIS A 118 -11.15 -5.74 12.24
CA HIS A 118 -11.75 -4.71 13.08
C HIS A 118 -12.18 -3.53 12.19
N LEU A 119 -13.41 -3.05 12.40
CA LEU A 119 -13.92 -1.84 11.77
C LEU A 119 -13.86 -0.71 12.80
N LEU A 120 -13.07 0.34 12.50
CA LEU A 120 -12.87 1.46 13.42
C LEU A 120 -13.40 2.75 12.81
N ASN A 121 -14.36 3.36 13.48
CA ASN A 121 -14.76 4.73 13.23
C ASN A 121 -14.19 5.64 14.32
N ILE A 122 -13.71 6.82 13.93
CA ILE A 122 -13.24 7.85 14.87
C ILE A 122 -14.09 9.08 14.64
N ASP A 123 -14.96 9.38 15.59
CA ASP A 123 -15.68 10.65 15.62
C ASP A 123 -14.75 11.75 16.13
N THR A 124 -14.45 12.72 15.27
CA THR A 124 -13.59 13.86 15.61
C THR A 124 -14.47 15.10 15.74
N PRO A 125 -14.81 15.55 16.94
CA PRO A 125 -15.61 16.76 17.14
C PRO A 125 -14.96 17.96 16.46
N GLY A 126 -15.70 18.65 15.58
CA GLY A 126 -15.29 19.93 14.97
C GLY A 126 -14.84 19.90 13.51
N PHE A 127 -14.77 18.76 12.85
CA PHE A 127 -14.39 18.72 11.42
C PHE A 127 -15.58 18.61 10.44
N PHE A 128 -16.78 18.23 10.90
CA PHE A 128 -17.99 18.15 10.08
C PHE A 128 -19.21 18.61 10.90
N SER A 129 -19.33 19.92 11.14
CA SER A 129 -20.60 20.53 11.52
C SER A 129 -21.23 21.14 10.27
N ASP A 130 -21.70 20.29 9.34
CA ASP A 130 -22.73 20.70 8.37
C ASP A 130 -23.57 19.46 8.00
N GLY A 131 -24.71 19.37 8.66
CA GLY A 131 -25.97 18.92 8.08
C GLY A 131 -26.19 17.43 7.85
N HIS A 132 -26.29 16.61 8.91
CA HIS A 132 -27.35 15.60 8.92
C HIS A 132 -27.83 15.37 10.35
N SER A 133 -28.90 16.06 10.67
CA SER A 133 -29.74 15.71 11.83
C SER A 133 -30.12 14.25 11.75
N ILE A 134 -29.70 13.49 12.74
CA ILE A 134 -30.18 12.12 12.98
C ILE A 134 -31.66 12.27 13.37
N MET A 135 -32.55 11.83 12.49
CA MET A 135 -33.92 11.53 12.90
C MET A 135 -33.91 10.32 13.83
N GLN A 136 -34.49 10.51 14.97
CA GLN A 136 -34.85 9.51 15.97
C GLN A 136 -35.69 8.37 15.37
#